data_f7043525d9eaffc229ab1b5e00ad2767
#
_entry.id   f7043525d9eaffc229ab1b5e00ad2767
#
_cell.length_a   1.000
_cell.length_b   1.000
_cell.length_c   1.000
_cell.angle_alpha   90.00
_cell.angle_beta   90.00
_cell.angle_gamma   90.00
#
_symmetry.space_group_name_H-M   'P 1'
#
loop_
_entity.id
_entity.type
_entity.pdbx_description
1 polymer ?
#
loop_
_entity_poly.entity_id
_entity_poly.type
_entity_poly.pdbx_seq_one_letter_code
_entity_poly.pdbx_strand_id
1 'polypeptide(L)'
;MTQSPVSGKRLVTLIAGDGIGPEVVRAAQRVVEAAGAPVAWQGCEAGAEVFRRGLSSGVPHETIESIRQTRVVLKGPLETPVGFGEKSANVTLRKLFETYANVRPVREFPGVPTPYSGRGVDLVVVRENVEDLYAGIEHMQTPGVAQCLKLISRKGCEKIVRLAFELAIAEGRGRVHCATKANIMKLTEGMLKRTFEDVAPEYPGIAAEHIIVNNCAHQLVKRPEQFEVIVTSNMNGDILSDLTSGLIGGLGFAASANLGSEVAIFEAVHGSAPKYAGKDVINPTAMILSAAMMLRHLGESDAPEAMEYAVVVTLEDGVHTRDVPGDRAPVSTTTFTDAVITNLGRRPASWSARDSKPLKLPQISSAPDFVKASSRRVVGVDVFVESARTAASLGKSLERLTAHTPLQLAMVSNRGTKVYRASGAMTDPIDHWRCRFVVRNPSANLEDRVLLALVDRIGERHRWMHIEKLNEFDGERGFTRAQGED
;
A
#
# COMPACT_ATOMS: atom_id res chain seq x y z
N MET A 1 19.37 -17.62 -12.89
CA MET A 1 19.68 -17.93 -14.31
C MET A 1 18.41 -17.63 -15.11
N THR A 2 18.38 -16.51 -15.81
CA THR A 2 17.30 -16.19 -16.74
C THR A 2 17.38 -17.15 -17.92
N GLN A 3 16.28 -17.87 -18.21
CA GLN A 3 16.21 -18.71 -19.41
C GLN A 3 16.46 -17.84 -20.66
N SER A 4 17.29 -18.35 -21.55
CA SER A 4 17.56 -17.73 -22.85
C SER A 4 16.25 -17.55 -23.63
N PRO A 5 16.06 -16.42 -24.31
CA PRO A 5 14.81 -16.11 -25.01
C PRO A 5 14.52 -17.15 -26.08
N VAL A 6 13.35 -17.77 -26.03
CA VAL A 6 12.81 -18.51 -27.17
C VAL A 6 12.56 -17.49 -28.29
N SER A 7 13.32 -17.55 -29.37
CA SER A 7 13.23 -16.66 -30.55
C SER A 7 13.41 -15.14 -30.27
N GLY A 8 14.23 -14.71 -29.32
CA GLY A 8 14.51 -13.29 -29.07
C GLY A 8 13.39 -12.52 -28.33
N LYS A 9 12.27 -13.16 -27.98
CA LYS A 9 11.18 -12.55 -27.24
C LYS A 9 11.32 -12.72 -25.72
N ARG A 10 10.91 -11.72 -24.95
CA ARG A 10 10.81 -11.78 -23.48
C ARG A 10 9.54 -12.51 -23.07
N LEU A 11 9.66 -13.57 -22.28
CA LEU A 11 8.51 -14.29 -21.74
C LEU A 11 7.92 -13.52 -20.54
N VAL A 12 6.60 -13.28 -20.56
CA VAL A 12 5.85 -12.56 -19.52
C VAL A 12 4.68 -13.42 -19.07
N THR A 13 4.50 -13.58 -17.77
CA THR A 13 3.29 -14.20 -17.21
C THR A 13 2.09 -13.30 -17.44
N LEU A 14 1.03 -13.84 -18.00
CA LEU A 14 -0.21 -13.13 -18.26
C LEU A 14 -1.36 -13.73 -17.44
N ILE A 15 -2.02 -12.90 -16.64
CA ILE A 15 -3.20 -13.29 -15.87
C ILE A 15 -4.37 -12.42 -16.33
N ALA A 16 -5.37 -13.03 -16.95
CA ALA A 16 -6.53 -12.30 -17.45
C ALA A 16 -7.34 -11.62 -16.33
N GLY A 17 -7.40 -12.23 -15.15
CA GLY A 17 -8.12 -11.70 -13.98
C GLY A 17 -9.63 -11.94 -14.06
N ASP A 18 -10.37 -11.25 -13.20
CA ASP A 18 -11.79 -11.43 -12.98
C ASP A 18 -12.62 -10.27 -13.59
N GLY A 19 -13.90 -10.51 -13.78
CA GLY A 19 -14.86 -9.50 -14.22
C GLY A 19 -14.50 -8.88 -15.57
N ILE A 20 -14.13 -7.59 -15.57
CA ILE A 20 -13.69 -6.87 -16.79
C ILE A 20 -12.26 -7.20 -17.21
N GLY A 21 -11.52 -7.94 -16.37
CA GLY A 21 -10.11 -8.28 -16.59
C GLY A 21 -9.81 -8.84 -18.00
N PRO A 22 -10.51 -9.89 -18.44
CA PRO A 22 -10.27 -10.48 -19.78
C PRO A 22 -10.41 -9.48 -20.95
N GLU A 23 -11.31 -8.51 -20.84
CA GLU A 23 -11.50 -7.48 -21.88
C GLU A 23 -10.31 -6.50 -21.92
N VAL A 24 -9.96 -5.92 -20.78
CA VAL A 24 -8.88 -4.91 -20.71
C VAL A 24 -7.50 -5.52 -20.94
N VAL A 25 -7.25 -6.76 -20.49
CA VAL A 25 -5.99 -7.48 -20.73
C VAL A 25 -5.85 -7.80 -22.22
N ARG A 26 -6.91 -8.29 -22.86
CA ARG A 26 -6.90 -8.53 -24.32
C ARG A 26 -6.64 -7.24 -25.09
N ALA A 27 -7.25 -6.11 -24.69
CA ALA A 27 -7.00 -4.81 -25.29
C ALA A 27 -5.51 -4.44 -25.21
N ALA A 28 -4.91 -4.54 -24.03
CA ALA A 28 -3.49 -4.25 -23.82
C ALA A 28 -2.59 -5.21 -24.65
N GLN A 29 -2.87 -6.52 -24.67
CA GLN A 29 -2.13 -7.48 -25.50
C GLN A 29 -2.13 -7.09 -26.97
N ARG A 30 -3.30 -6.78 -27.53
CA ARG A 30 -3.44 -6.38 -28.94
C ARG A 30 -2.62 -5.13 -29.26
N VAL A 31 -2.60 -4.14 -28.36
CA VAL A 31 -1.81 -2.91 -28.57
C VAL A 31 -0.31 -3.22 -28.48
N VAL A 32 0.13 -4.03 -27.51
CA VAL A 32 1.54 -4.48 -27.38
C VAL A 32 2.00 -5.22 -28.63
N GLU A 33 1.20 -6.13 -29.14
CA GLU A 33 1.48 -6.89 -30.36
C GLU A 33 1.56 -6.00 -31.61
N ALA A 34 0.61 -5.07 -31.74
CA ALA A 34 0.56 -4.11 -32.86
C ALA A 34 1.73 -3.11 -32.80
N ALA A 35 2.22 -2.76 -31.61
CA ALA A 35 3.41 -1.93 -31.42
C ALA A 35 4.72 -2.67 -31.71
N GLY A 36 4.66 -3.98 -32.04
CA GLY A 36 5.84 -4.79 -32.40
C GLY A 36 6.77 -5.13 -31.24
N ALA A 37 6.31 -5.03 -29.98
CA ALA A 37 7.13 -5.32 -28.81
C ALA A 37 7.55 -6.80 -28.77
N PRO A 38 8.81 -7.13 -28.40
CA PRO A 38 9.33 -8.49 -28.41
C PRO A 38 8.90 -9.28 -27.17
N VAL A 39 7.59 -9.44 -26.96
CA VAL A 39 7.00 -10.16 -25.82
C VAL A 39 6.35 -11.46 -26.27
N ALA A 40 6.49 -12.49 -25.45
CA ALA A 40 5.74 -13.74 -25.55
C ALA A 40 4.94 -13.94 -24.23
N TRP A 41 3.69 -14.37 -24.36
CA TRP A 41 2.78 -14.47 -23.23
C TRP A 41 2.69 -15.91 -22.72
N GLN A 42 2.79 -16.09 -21.41
CA GLN A 42 2.49 -17.34 -20.71
C GLN A 42 1.21 -17.14 -19.89
N GLY A 43 0.09 -17.65 -20.40
CA GLY A 43 -1.22 -17.55 -19.76
C GLY A 43 -1.27 -18.34 -18.46
N CYS A 44 -1.75 -17.69 -17.39
CA CYS A 44 -1.92 -18.27 -16.05
C CYS A 44 -3.22 -17.79 -15.42
N GLU A 45 -3.68 -18.49 -14.39
CA GLU A 45 -4.92 -18.20 -13.67
C GLU A 45 -4.65 -17.65 -12.26
N ALA A 46 -5.52 -16.76 -11.77
CA ALA A 46 -5.63 -16.35 -10.38
C ALA A 46 -7.01 -15.69 -10.15
N GLY A 47 -7.45 -15.60 -8.90
CA GLY A 47 -8.66 -14.87 -8.52
C GLY A 47 -9.88 -15.74 -8.25
N ALA A 48 -11.07 -15.24 -8.60
CA ALA A 48 -12.36 -15.78 -8.20
C ALA A 48 -12.59 -17.24 -8.58
N GLU A 49 -12.22 -17.65 -9.79
CA GLU A 49 -12.37 -19.03 -10.24
C GLU A 49 -11.50 -20.00 -9.43
N VAL A 50 -10.30 -19.56 -9.06
CA VAL A 50 -9.38 -20.35 -8.23
C VAL A 50 -9.93 -20.53 -6.82
N PHE A 51 -10.52 -19.47 -6.24
CA PHE A 51 -11.22 -19.55 -4.95
C PHE A 51 -12.40 -20.54 -5.02
N ARG A 52 -13.23 -20.49 -6.07
CA ARG A 52 -14.35 -21.41 -6.25
C ARG A 52 -13.93 -22.88 -6.34
N ARG A 53 -12.72 -23.15 -6.80
CA ARG A 53 -12.12 -24.50 -6.80
C ARG A 53 -11.53 -24.91 -5.44
N GLY A 54 -11.66 -24.07 -4.40
CA GLY A 54 -11.28 -24.36 -3.02
C GLY A 54 -9.82 -23.99 -2.67
N LEU A 55 -9.10 -23.26 -3.52
CA LEU A 55 -7.74 -22.82 -3.21
C LEU A 55 -7.79 -21.43 -2.52
N SER A 56 -7.65 -21.42 -1.20
CA SER A 56 -7.81 -20.22 -0.34
C SER A 56 -6.80 -19.10 -0.60
N SER A 57 -5.71 -19.36 -1.31
CA SER A 57 -4.74 -18.33 -1.73
C SER A 57 -5.22 -17.53 -2.94
N GLY A 58 -6.15 -18.06 -3.73
CA GLY A 58 -6.56 -17.53 -5.02
C GLY A 58 -5.49 -17.56 -6.11
N VAL A 59 -4.34 -18.24 -5.85
CA VAL A 59 -3.20 -18.31 -6.78
C VAL A 59 -2.68 -19.75 -6.85
N PRO A 60 -2.83 -20.47 -7.97
CA PRO A 60 -2.33 -21.82 -8.15
C PRO A 60 -0.80 -21.90 -8.12
N HIS A 61 -0.27 -23.09 -7.80
CA HIS A 61 1.17 -23.33 -7.76
C HIS A 61 1.83 -23.09 -9.12
N GLU A 62 1.19 -23.50 -10.20
CA GLU A 62 1.67 -23.31 -11.58
C GLU A 62 1.84 -21.82 -11.91
N THR A 63 0.94 -20.97 -11.42
CA THR A 63 1.05 -19.52 -11.57
C THR A 63 2.23 -18.97 -10.79
N ILE A 64 2.46 -19.46 -9.56
CA ILE A 64 3.62 -19.06 -8.75
C ILE A 64 4.92 -19.44 -9.45
N GLU A 65 5.01 -20.64 -10.00
CA GLU A 65 6.20 -21.10 -10.71
C GLU A 65 6.43 -20.31 -12.02
N SER A 66 5.37 -20.02 -12.78
CA SER A 66 5.45 -19.14 -13.95
C SER A 66 6.04 -17.79 -13.59
N ILE A 67 5.55 -17.15 -12.52
CA ILE A 67 6.03 -15.82 -12.07
C ILE A 67 7.50 -15.90 -11.63
N ARG A 68 7.91 -16.96 -10.93
CA ARG A 68 9.32 -17.18 -10.56
C ARG A 68 10.24 -17.28 -11.75
N GLN A 69 9.78 -17.88 -12.85
CA GLN A 69 10.55 -18.03 -14.08
C GLN A 69 10.60 -16.74 -14.88
N THR A 70 9.46 -16.11 -15.12
CA THR A 70 9.36 -14.92 -15.98
C THR A 70 9.82 -13.65 -15.31
N ARG A 71 9.66 -13.52 -13.98
CA ARG A 71 9.94 -12.34 -13.16
C ARG A 71 9.07 -11.12 -13.49
N VAL A 72 8.32 -11.17 -14.57
CA VAL A 72 7.46 -10.07 -15.02
C VAL A 72 6.05 -10.58 -15.30
N VAL A 73 5.07 -9.87 -14.80
CA VAL A 73 3.64 -10.21 -14.88
C VAL A 73 2.85 -9.03 -15.43
N LEU A 74 1.99 -9.28 -16.39
CA LEU A 74 0.86 -8.41 -16.72
C LEU A 74 -0.42 -9.09 -16.27
N LYS A 75 -1.20 -8.42 -15.41
CA LYS A 75 -2.43 -9.03 -14.89
C LYS A 75 -3.63 -8.07 -14.90
N GLY A 76 -4.79 -8.63 -15.15
CA GLY A 76 -6.07 -7.97 -14.92
C GLY A 76 -6.44 -7.88 -13.44
N PRO A 77 -7.52 -7.17 -13.10
CA PRO A 77 -8.02 -7.06 -11.74
C PRO A 77 -8.44 -8.44 -11.21
N LEU A 78 -8.18 -8.68 -9.92
CA LEU A 78 -8.63 -9.88 -9.23
C LEU A 78 -9.69 -9.50 -8.21
N GLU A 79 -10.78 -10.24 -8.19
CA GLU A 79 -11.85 -10.04 -7.23
C GLU A 79 -11.37 -10.41 -5.83
N THR A 80 -11.68 -9.56 -4.87
CA THR A 80 -11.44 -9.83 -3.46
C THR A 80 -12.79 -10.10 -2.80
N PRO A 81 -13.02 -11.31 -2.28
CA PRO A 81 -14.26 -11.63 -1.56
C PRO A 81 -14.47 -10.67 -0.39
N VAL A 82 -15.73 -10.20 -0.22
CA VAL A 82 -16.11 -9.35 0.92
C VAL A 82 -16.70 -10.22 2.00
N GLY A 83 -16.16 -10.16 3.21
CA GLY A 83 -16.63 -10.92 4.37
C GLY A 83 -15.55 -11.80 5.00
N PHE A 84 -15.97 -12.75 5.82
CA PHE A 84 -15.06 -13.69 6.50
C PHE A 84 -14.63 -14.82 5.56
N GLY A 85 -13.33 -15.12 5.52
CA GLY A 85 -12.79 -16.32 4.91
C GLY A 85 -11.52 -16.11 4.10
N GLU A 86 -11.62 -15.71 2.85
CA GLU A 86 -10.51 -15.78 1.91
C GLU A 86 -9.71 -14.48 1.87
N LYS A 87 -8.39 -14.62 1.74
CA LYS A 87 -7.48 -13.46 1.58
C LYS A 87 -7.52 -12.97 0.14
N SER A 88 -7.29 -11.66 -0.06
CA SER A 88 -7.14 -11.11 -1.40
C SER A 88 -6.00 -11.76 -2.18
N ALA A 89 -6.29 -12.30 -3.37
CA ALA A 89 -5.26 -12.84 -4.26
C ALA A 89 -4.23 -11.76 -4.68
N ASN A 90 -4.63 -10.50 -4.81
CA ASN A 90 -3.72 -9.38 -5.03
C ASN A 90 -2.70 -9.23 -3.89
N VAL A 91 -3.18 -9.22 -2.64
CA VAL A 91 -2.31 -9.14 -1.46
C VAL A 91 -1.41 -10.37 -1.35
N THR A 92 -1.93 -11.55 -1.68
CA THR A 92 -1.16 -12.80 -1.72
C THR A 92 0.02 -12.69 -2.69
N LEU A 93 -0.21 -12.25 -3.94
CA LEU A 93 0.85 -12.06 -4.94
C LEU A 93 1.89 -11.04 -4.48
N ARG A 94 1.46 -9.89 -3.95
CA ARG A 94 2.36 -8.83 -3.46
C ARG A 94 3.29 -9.32 -2.36
N LYS A 95 2.77 -10.11 -1.41
CA LYS A 95 3.53 -10.68 -0.30
C LYS A 95 4.44 -11.84 -0.73
N LEU A 96 3.95 -12.76 -1.55
CA LEU A 96 4.75 -13.91 -2.02
C LEU A 96 5.99 -13.48 -2.80
N PHE A 97 5.89 -12.41 -3.56
CA PHE A 97 6.97 -11.92 -4.41
C PHE A 97 7.63 -10.64 -3.88
N GLU A 98 7.33 -10.24 -2.64
CA GLU A 98 7.90 -9.07 -1.99
C GLU A 98 7.90 -7.84 -2.92
N THR A 99 6.79 -7.60 -3.63
CA THR A 99 6.64 -6.41 -4.45
C THR A 99 6.32 -5.20 -3.55
N TYR A 100 7.33 -4.72 -2.86
CA TYR A 100 7.25 -3.78 -1.73
C TYR A 100 6.77 -2.37 -2.10
N ALA A 101 6.80 -2.02 -3.37
CA ALA A 101 6.40 -0.70 -3.85
C ALA A 101 5.32 -0.81 -4.91
N ASN A 102 4.25 -0.04 -4.78
CA ASN A 102 3.27 0.17 -5.83
C ASN A 102 3.41 1.59 -6.37
N VAL A 103 3.81 1.70 -7.63
CA VAL A 103 4.05 2.96 -8.35
C VAL A 103 2.83 3.28 -9.20
N ARG A 104 2.19 4.41 -8.94
CA ARG A 104 0.94 4.87 -9.59
C ARG A 104 1.14 6.25 -10.19
N PRO A 105 1.50 6.37 -11.48
CA PRO A 105 1.60 7.65 -12.16
C PRO A 105 0.21 8.27 -12.37
N VAL A 106 0.16 9.58 -12.22
CA VAL A 106 -1.05 10.41 -12.36
C VAL A 106 -0.69 11.58 -13.24
N ARG A 107 -1.19 11.59 -14.46
CA ARG A 107 -0.91 12.64 -15.44
C ARG A 107 -2.17 12.97 -16.21
N GLU A 108 -2.46 14.27 -16.39
CA GLU A 108 -3.61 14.68 -17.18
C GLU A 108 -3.46 14.30 -18.65
N PHE A 109 -4.59 13.99 -19.28
CA PHE A 109 -4.65 13.61 -20.68
C PHE A 109 -5.39 14.67 -21.50
N PRO A 110 -4.81 15.16 -22.60
CA PRO A 110 -5.55 15.93 -23.59
C PRO A 110 -6.78 15.16 -24.07
N GLY A 111 -7.91 15.85 -24.26
CA GLY A 111 -9.17 15.21 -24.66
C GLY A 111 -9.97 14.56 -23.52
N VAL A 112 -9.47 14.58 -22.27
CA VAL A 112 -10.20 14.13 -21.08
C VAL A 112 -10.56 15.34 -20.21
N PRO A 113 -11.78 15.86 -20.30
CA PRO A 113 -12.17 17.03 -19.54
C PRO A 113 -12.35 16.70 -18.05
N THR A 114 -11.66 17.43 -17.20
CA THR A 114 -11.77 17.38 -15.73
C THR A 114 -11.76 18.79 -15.16
N PRO A 115 -12.14 19.00 -13.89
CA PRO A 115 -11.96 20.30 -13.22
C PRO A 115 -10.49 20.76 -13.11
N TYR A 116 -9.55 19.88 -13.45
CA TYR A 116 -8.10 20.13 -13.35
C TYR A 116 -7.42 20.24 -14.72
N SER A 117 -8.17 20.13 -15.83
CA SER A 117 -7.60 20.21 -17.19
C SER A 117 -6.83 21.52 -17.41
N GLY A 118 -5.64 21.39 -17.97
CA GLY A 118 -4.74 22.51 -18.24
C GLY A 118 -3.97 23.03 -17.03
N ARG A 119 -4.03 22.36 -15.88
CA ARG A 119 -3.28 22.75 -14.68
C ARG A 119 -1.89 22.10 -14.58
N GLY A 120 -1.55 21.20 -15.47
CA GLY A 120 -0.27 20.50 -15.49
C GLY A 120 -0.15 19.46 -14.38
N VAL A 121 -1.24 18.73 -14.09
CA VAL A 121 -1.20 17.62 -13.12
C VAL A 121 -0.30 16.52 -13.65
N ASP A 122 0.84 16.31 -12.98
CA ASP A 122 1.80 15.25 -13.33
C ASP A 122 2.58 14.84 -12.09
N LEU A 123 2.09 13.84 -11.40
CA LEU A 123 2.68 13.33 -10.15
C LEU A 123 2.69 11.79 -10.13
N VAL A 124 3.43 11.22 -9.19
CA VAL A 124 3.45 9.78 -8.94
C VAL A 124 3.20 9.51 -7.46
N VAL A 125 2.30 8.60 -7.16
CA VAL A 125 2.13 8.06 -5.81
C VAL A 125 2.95 6.77 -5.71
N VAL A 126 3.90 6.75 -4.77
CA VAL A 126 4.73 5.61 -4.41
C VAL A 126 4.21 5.06 -3.09
N ARG A 127 3.41 4.00 -3.18
CA ARG A 127 2.72 3.36 -2.08
C ARG A 127 3.53 2.18 -1.55
N GLU A 128 3.77 2.12 -0.24
CA GLU A 128 4.23 0.88 0.41
C GLU A 128 3.20 -0.23 0.17
N ASN A 129 3.60 -1.49 0.01
CA ASN A 129 2.73 -2.48 -0.60
C ASN A 129 2.68 -3.85 0.13
N VAL A 130 3.37 -4.01 1.26
CA VAL A 130 3.52 -5.31 1.97
C VAL A 130 3.08 -5.26 3.43
N GLU A 131 3.33 -4.16 4.09
CA GLU A 131 3.12 -3.94 5.53
C GLU A 131 1.82 -3.16 5.83
N ASP A 132 1.84 -2.36 6.91
CA ASP A 132 0.74 -1.52 7.38
C ASP A 132 -0.44 -2.38 7.89
N LEU A 133 -1.65 -1.89 7.81
CA LEU A 133 -2.88 -2.64 8.12
C LEU A 133 -3.12 -3.80 7.14
N TYR A 134 -2.52 -3.73 5.96
CA TYR A 134 -2.53 -4.80 4.96
C TYR A 134 -1.71 -6.04 5.36
N ALA A 135 -0.97 -5.98 6.49
CA ALA A 135 -0.43 -7.18 7.12
C ALA A 135 -1.54 -8.18 7.46
N GLY A 136 -2.77 -7.70 7.71
CA GLY A 136 -3.95 -8.51 7.92
C GLY A 136 -3.90 -9.27 9.24
N ILE A 137 -3.32 -8.65 10.28
CA ILE A 137 -3.24 -9.23 11.63
C ILE A 137 -4.39 -8.63 12.45
N GLU A 138 -5.47 -9.38 12.54
CA GLU A 138 -6.69 -8.94 13.23
C GLU A 138 -7.13 -9.96 14.29
N HIS A 139 -7.69 -9.46 15.37
CA HIS A 139 -8.21 -10.28 16.47
C HIS A 139 -9.50 -9.70 17.02
N MET A 140 -10.50 -10.56 17.25
CA MET A 140 -11.62 -10.21 18.13
C MET A 140 -11.12 -10.28 19.57
N GLN A 141 -11.05 -9.14 20.22
CA GLN A 141 -10.61 -9.04 21.61
C GLN A 141 -11.74 -9.39 22.58
N THR A 142 -12.95 -8.93 22.26
CA THR A 142 -14.21 -9.32 22.90
C THR A 142 -15.24 -9.54 21.80
N PRO A 143 -16.43 -10.09 22.08
CA PRO A 143 -17.50 -10.17 21.07
C PRO A 143 -17.89 -8.80 20.46
N GLY A 144 -17.59 -7.71 21.15
CA GLY A 144 -17.89 -6.34 20.71
C GLY A 144 -16.69 -5.51 20.26
N VAL A 145 -15.46 -6.04 20.33
CA VAL A 145 -14.24 -5.25 20.03
C VAL A 145 -13.29 -6.03 19.13
N ALA A 146 -13.07 -5.52 17.93
CA ALA A 146 -12.04 -5.98 17.01
C ALA A 146 -10.78 -5.09 17.10
N GLN A 147 -9.61 -5.70 16.92
CA GLN A 147 -8.31 -5.02 16.88
C GLN A 147 -7.56 -5.41 15.61
N CYS A 148 -6.97 -4.43 14.92
CA CYS A 148 -6.04 -4.63 13.82
C CYS A 148 -4.67 -4.06 14.19
N LEU A 149 -3.58 -4.77 13.87
CA LEU A 149 -2.22 -4.32 14.11
C LEU A 149 -1.67 -3.63 12.87
N LYS A 150 -1.33 -2.35 13.02
CA LYS A 150 -0.56 -1.61 12.02
C LYS A 150 0.93 -1.90 12.20
N LEU A 151 1.51 -2.63 11.27
CA LEU A 151 2.91 -3.02 11.29
C LEU A 151 3.73 -2.15 10.35
N ILE A 152 4.74 -1.47 10.86
CA ILE A 152 5.69 -0.66 10.08
C ILE A 152 7.11 -1.03 10.51
N SER A 153 7.94 -1.45 9.56
CA SER A 153 9.34 -1.78 9.81
C SER A 153 10.29 -0.73 9.23
N ARG A 154 11.47 -0.58 9.86
CA ARG A 154 12.53 0.28 9.34
C ARG A 154 12.96 -0.13 7.94
N LYS A 155 13.10 -1.43 7.72
CA LYS A 155 13.49 -1.99 6.42
C LYS A 155 12.47 -1.72 5.31
N GLY A 156 11.17 -1.88 5.60
CA GLY A 156 10.10 -1.53 4.67
C GLY A 156 10.09 -0.04 4.35
N CYS A 157 10.25 0.82 5.38
CA CYS A 157 10.37 2.26 5.19
C CYS A 157 11.56 2.63 4.31
N GLU A 158 12.75 2.03 4.54
CA GLU A 158 13.94 2.32 3.75
C GLU A 158 13.78 1.92 2.28
N LYS A 159 13.20 0.73 2.01
CA LYS A 159 12.91 0.26 0.65
C LYS A 159 12.05 1.26 -0.12
N ILE A 160 10.93 1.67 0.46
CA ILE A 160 9.97 2.51 -0.25
C ILE A 160 10.46 3.95 -0.41
N VAL A 161 11.14 4.50 0.60
CA VAL A 161 11.70 5.84 0.56
C VAL A 161 12.81 5.94 -0.50
N ARG A 162 13.76 5.02 -0.49
CA ARG A 162 14.83 4.99 -1.50
C ARG A 162 14.27 4.84 -2.91
N LEU A 163 13.27 3.96 -3.11
CA LEU A 163 12.64 3.84 -4.42
C LEU A 163 12.00 5.14 -4.89
N ALA A 164 11.35 5.89 -3.99
CA ALA A 164 10.73 7.16 -4.35
C ALA A 164 11.77 8.20 -4.82
N PHE A 165 12.93 8.27 -4.19
CA PHE A 165 14.03 9.14 -4.63
C PHE A 165 14.66 8.66 -5.94
N GLU A 166 14.92 7.36 -6.09
CA GLU A 166 15.45 6.79 -7.34
C GLU A 166 14.48 7.01 -8.52
N LEU A 167 13.17 6.89 -8.27
CA LEU A 167 12.14 7.21 -9.26
C LEU A 167 12.17 8.69 -9.63
N ALA A 168 12.30 9.57 -8.65
CA ALA A 168 12.42 11.01 -8.92
C ALA A 168 13.62 11.31 -9.82
N ILE A 169 14.79 10.71 -9.55
CA ILE A 169 15.97 10.83 -10.41
C ILE A 169 15.71 10.29 -11.82
N ALA A 170 15.12 9.07 -11.89
CA ALA A 170 14.87 8.42 -13.18
C ALA A 170 13.93 9.23 -14.08
N GLU A 171 12.93 9.89 -13.49
CA GLU A 171 11.96 10.71 -14.20
C GLU A 171 12.30 12.21 -14.28
N GLY A 172 13.47 12.63 -13.79
CA GLY A 172 13.88 14.04 -13.79
C GLY A 172 13.00 14.93 -12.92
N ARG A 173 12.41 14.39 -11.85
CA ARG A 173 11.58 15.12 -10.88
C ARG A 173 12.43 15.75 -9.80
N GLY A 174 12.07 16.95 -9.38
CA GLY A 174 12.84 17.76 -8.43
C GLY A 174 12.34 17.67 -6.98
N ARG A 175 11.22 17.00 -6.71
CA ARG A 175 10.61 17.02 -5.38
C ARG A 175 9.97 15.69 -4.98
N VAL A 176 10.21 15.29 -3.73
CA VAL A 176 9.56 14.14 -3.09
C VAL A 176 8.87 14.59 -1.81
N HIS A 177 7.57 14.32 -1.69
CA HIS A 177 6.79 14.51 -0.47
C HIS A 177 6.61 13.16 0.26
N CYS A 178 6.89 13.13 1.56
CA CYS A 178 6.53 12.00 2.42
C CYS A 178 5.23 12.31 3.16
N ALA A 179 4.15 11.62 2.82
CA ALA A 179 2.84 11.83 3.44
C ALA A 179 2.60 10.82 4.57
N THR A 180 2.44 11.30 5.81
CA THR A 180 2.23 10.43 6.97
C THR A 180 1.20 10.98 7.96
N LYS A 181 0.75 10.16 8.92
CA LYS A 181 -0.03 10.57 10.10
C LYS A 181 0.84 10.60 11.37
N ALA A 182 2.11 10.97 11.26
CA ALA A 182 3.10 10.92 12.35
C ALA A 182 2.77 11.83 13.55
N ASN A 183 1.89 12.81 13.38
CA ASN A 183 1.41 13.64 14.50
C ASN A 183 0.53 12.85 15.49
N ILE A 184 -0.09 11.76 15.06
CA ILE A 184 -0.93 10.87 15.87
C ILE A 184 -0.20 9.53 16.12
N MET A 185 0.24 8.86 15.07
CA MET A 185 0.94 7.57 15.15
C MET A 185 2.46 7.78 15.17
N LYS A 186 2.95 8.26 16.33
CA LYS A 186 4.34 8.74 16.51
C LYS A 186 5.41 7.65 16.35
N LEU A 187 5.08 6.39 16.62
CA LEU A 187 6.00 5.27 16.46
C LEU A 187 5.95 4.71 15.04
N THR A 188 4.79 4.27 14.58
CA THR A 188 4.63 3.63 13.27
C THR A 188 4.82 4.63 12.11
N GLU A 189 3.92 5.58 11.93
CA GLU A 189 4.06 6.61 10.88
C GLU A 189 5.27 7.53 11.12
N GLY A 190 5.65 7.72 12.39
CA GLY A 190 6.87 8.44 12.77
C GLY A 190 8.13 7.71 12.33
N MET A 191 8.13 6.38 12.22
CA MET A 191 9.25 5.61 11.67
C MET A 191 9.44 5.91 10.19
N LEU A 192 8.37 5.92 9.40
CA LEU A 192 8.43 6.28 7.99
C LEU A 192 8.96 7.72 7.80
N LYS A 193 8.44 8.67 8.62
CA LYS A 193 8.91 10.07 8.60
C LYS A 193 10.41 10.16 8.90
N ARG A 194 10.88 9.56 9.99
CA ARG A 194 12.31 9.59 10.36
C ARG A 194 13.19 8.94 9.29
N THR A 195 12.80 7.78 8.78
CA THR A 195 13.55 7.12 7.70
C THR A 195 13.63 7.99 6.45
N PHE A 196 12.57 8.71 6.12
CA PHE A 196 12.58 9.67 5.00
C PHE A 196 13.57 10.81 5.25
N GLU A 197 13.57 11.38 6.45
CA GLU A 197 14.49 12.46 6.84
C GLU A 197 15.94 11.99 6.90
N ASP A 198 16.18 10.74 7.30
CA ASP A 198 17.52 10.14 7.37
C ASP A 198 18.10 9.83 5.97
N VAL A 199 17.26 9.43 5.02
CA VAL A 199 17.66 9.06 3.66
C VAL A 199 17.78 10.31 2.73
N ALA A 200 16.96 11.32 2.93
CA ALA A 200 16.91 12.51 2.06
C ALA A 200 18.27 13.18 1.81
N PRO A 201 19.20 13.31 2.78
CA PRO A 201 20.53 13.90 2.56
C PRO A 201 21.38 13.16 1.53
N GLU A 202 21.10 11.89 1.23
CA GLU A 202 21.80 11.13 0.20
C GLU A 202 21.40 11.56 -1.24
N TYR A 203 20.33 12.35 -1.37
CA TYR A 203 19.75 12.82 -2.62
C TYR A 203 19.69 14.37 -2.71
N PRO A 204 20.85 15.08 -2.64
CA PRO A 204 20.89 16.53 -2.45
C PRO A 204 20.29 17.34 -3.62
N GLY A 205 20.06 16.71 -4.77
CA GLY A 205 19.41 17.33 -5.93
C GLY A 205 17.88 17.32 -5.89
N ILE A 206 17.26 16.74 -4.86
CA ILE A 206 15.82 16.59 -4.75
C ILE A 206 15.32 17.27 -3.48
N ALA A 207 14.31 18.14 -3.62
CA ALA A 207 13.64 18.75 -2.47
C ALA A 207 12.81 17.67 -1.74
N ALA A 208 13.13 17.44 -0.46
CA ALA A 208 12.46 16.46 0.39
C ALA A 208 11.56 17.16 1.41
N GLU A 209 10.26 16.92 1.36
CA GLU A 209 9.28 17.59 2.21
C GLU A 209 8.38 16.57 2.91
N HIS A 210 8.14 16.76 4.21
CA HIS A 210 7.16 15.98 4.95
C HIS A 210 5.82 16.71 5.02
N ILE A 211 4.73 16.00 4.79
CA ILE A 211 3.37 16.53 4.89
C ILE A 211 2.46 15.59 5.68
N ILE A 212 1.58 16.14 6.51
CA ILE A 212 0.55 15.32 7.17
C ILE A 212 -0.49 14.87 6.15
N VAL A 213 -0.81 13.58 6.12
CA VAL A 213 -1.59 12.91 5.07
C VAL A 213 -2.95 13.56 4.78
N ASN A 214 -3.67 14.04 5.80
CA ASN A 214 -4.93 14.74 5.57
C ASN A 214 -4.74 16.12 4.93
N ASN A 215 -3.63 16.81 5.22
CA ASN A 215 -3.27 18.03 4.50
C ASN A 215 -2.80 17.70 3.08
N CYS A 216 -2.10 16.60 2.87
CA CYS A 216 -1.75 16.12 1.52
C CYS A 216 -3.01 15.92 0.67
N ALA A 217 -4.01 15.19 1.18
CA ALA A 217 -5.28 15.00 0.48
C ALA A 217 -5.99 16.34 0.17
N HIS A 218 -6.02 17.27 1.14
CA HIS A 218 -6.58 18.60 0.93
C HIS A 218 -5.83 19.39 -0.16
N GLN A 219 -4.50 19.35 -0.15
CA GLN A 219 -3.68 20.07 -1.14
C GLN A 219 -3.75 19.43 -2.53
N LEU A 220 -3.89 18.12 -2.64
CA LEU A 220 -4.12 17.42 -3.91
C LEU A 220 -5.38 17.91 -4.62
N VAL A 221 -6.46 18.19 -3.86
CA VAL A 221 -7.69 18.76 -4.42
C VAL A 221 -7.51 20.25 -4.78
N LYS A 222 -6.77 21.01 -3.99
CA LYS A 222 -6.61 22.46 -4.22
C LYS A 222 -5.55 22.81 -5.25
N ARG A 223 -4.39 22.19 -5.17
CA ARG A 223 -3.18 22.52 -5.96
C ARG A 223 -2.38 21.25 -6.26
N PRO A 224 -2.92 20.29 -7.04
CA PRO A 224 -2.22 19.03 -7.35
C PRO A 224 -0.89 19.24 -8.06
N GLU A 225 -0.74 20.30 -8.82
CA GLU A 225 0.46 20.67 -9.59
C GLU A 225 1.70 20.95 -8.75
N GLN A 226 1.57 21.10 -7.42
CA GLN A 226 2.73 21.26 -6.54
C GLN A 226 3.43 19.93 -6.22
N PHE A 227 2.77 18.80 -6.45
CA PHE A 227 3.31 17.48 -6.15
C PHE A 227 3.97 16.86 -7.38
N GLU A 228 5.11 16.20 -7.17
CA GLU A 228 5.81 15.44 -8.21
C GLU A 228 5.91 13.95 -7.84
N VAL A 229 6.43 13.64 -6.65
CA VAL A 229 6.42 12.28 -6.09
C VAL A 229 5.85 12.35 -4.68
N ILE A 230 4.93 11.44 -4.36
CA ILE A 230 4.38 11.26 -3.01
C ILE A 230 4.70 9.86 -2.54
N VAL A 231 5.53 9.71 -1.50
CA VAL A 231 5.78 8.43 -0.83
C VAL A 231 4.96 8.34 0.44
N THR A 232 4.34 7.18 0.68
CA THR A 232 3.47 7.00 1.85
C THR A 232 3.28 5.53 2.23
N SER A 233 2.72 5.27 3.42
CA SER A 233 2.37 3.94 3.89
C SER A 233 1.23 3.30 3.07
N ASN A 234 1.00 2.01 3.24
CA ASN A 234 0.16 1.20 2.38
C ASN A 234 -1.29 1.72 2.29
N MET A 235 -2.00 1.82 3.41
CA MET A 235 -3.39 2.28 3.39
C MET A 235 -3.53 3.74 2.95
N ASN A 236 -2.63 4.62 3.40
CA ASN A 236 -2.63 6.01 2.98
C ASN A 236 -2.40 6.12 1.45
N GLY A 237 -1.49 5.32 0.91
CA GLY A 237 -1.19 5.29 -0.52
C GLY A 237 -2.34 4.75 -1.36
N ASP A 238 -3.10 3.80 -0.84
CA ASP A 238 -4.31 3.29 -1.49
C ASP A 238 -5.34 4.43 -1.67
N ILE A 239 -5.65 5.11 -0.57
CA ILE A 239 -6.64 6.20 -0.57
C ILE A 239 -6.18 7.38 -1.44
N LEU A 240 -4.92 7.81 -1.30
CA LEU A 240 -4.42 8.97 -2.05
C LEU A 240 -4.32 8.70 -3.55
N SER A 241 -3.97 7.49 -3.95
CA SER A 241 -3.87 7.17 -5.38
C SER A 241 -5.24 7.07 -6.07
N ASP A 242 -6.27 6.60 -5.38
CA ASP A 242 -7.63 6.62 -5.90
C ASP A 242 -8.15 8.07 -5.99
N LEU A 243 -7.87 8.90 -4.97
CA LEU A 243 -8.15 10.33 -5.02
C LEU A 243 -7.49 10.99 -6.25
N THR A 244 -6.19 10.71 -6.47
CA THR A 244 -5.45 11.33 -7.58
C THR A 244 -5.88 10.84 -8.94
N SER A 245 -6.34 9.59 -9.06
CA SER A 245 -6.94 9.10 -10.30
C SER A 245 -8.18 9.91 -10.71
N GLY A 246 -8.98 10.34 -9.73
CA GLY A 246 -10.13 11.22 -9.96
C GLY A 246 -9.76 12.58 -10.55
N LEU A 247 -8.54 13.08 -10.31
CA LEU A 247 -8.07 14.36 -10.85
C LEU A 247 -7.87 14.32 -12.37
N ILE A 248 -7.56 13.15 -12.91
CA ILE A 248 -7.18 12.94 -14.33
C ILE A 248 -8.26 12.25 -15.17
N GLY A 249 -9.45 12.05 -14.64
CA GLY A 249 -10.57 11.43 -15.38
C GLY A 249 -11.06 10.10 -14.82
N GLY A 250 -10.43 9.58 -13.76
CA GLY A 250 -10.87 8.39 -13.04
C GLY A 250 -9.97 7.17 -13.19
N LEU A 251 -10.40 6.06 -12.57
CA LEU A 251 -9.64 4.82 -12.50
C LEU A 251 -9.35 4.17 -13.85
N GLY A 252 -10.13 4.49 -14.89
CA GLY A 252 -9.91 4.02 -16.26
C GLY A 252 -8.58 4.51 -16.88
N PHE A 253 -7.94 5.52 -16.27
CA PHE A 253 -6.64 6.07 -16.66
C PHE A 253 -5.52 5.71 -15.70
N ALA A 254 -5.82 5.05 -14.57
CA ALA A 254 -4.87 4.79 -13.50
C ALA A 254 -4.07 3.50 -13.74
N ALA A 255 -2.90 3.65 -14.34
CA ALA A 255 -1.92 2.58 -14.48
C ALA A 255 -1.16 2.33 -13.17
N SER A 256 -0.60 1.12 -13.00
CA SER A 256 0.28 0.84 -11.87
C SER A 256 1.31 -0.26 -12.13
N ALA A 257 2.40 -0.20 -11.35
CA ALA A 257 3.42 -1.22 -11.26
C ALA A 257 3.65 -1.59 -9.79
N ASN A 258 3.62 -2.89 -9.47
CA ASN A 258 4.07 -3.41 -8.19
C ASN A 258 5.51 -3.90 -8.37
N LEU A 259 6.46 -3.24 -7.71
CA LEU A 259 7.89 -3.48 -7.89
C LEU A 259 8.48 -4.16 -6.67
N GLY A 260 9.17 -5.25 -6.90
CA GLY A 260 10.02 -5.96 -5.95
C GLY A 260 11.46 -6.01 -6.46
N SER A 261 12.37 -6.54 -5.65
CA SER A 261 13.77 -6.70 -6.06
C SER A 261 13.95 -7.76 -7.18
N GLU A 262 13.04 -8.72 -7.28
CA GLU A 262 13.13 -9.88 -8.16
C GLU A 262 11.98 -9.99 -9.16
N VAL A 263 10.80 -9.48 -8.80
CA VAL A 263 9.57 -9.61 -9.57
C VAL A 263 8.89 -8.26 -9.70
N ALA A 264 8.34 -8.00 -10.88
CA ALA A 264 7.50 -6.85 -11.16
C ALA A 264 6.12 -7.30 -11.69
N ILE A 265 5.05 -6.72 -11.15
CA ILE A 265 3.65 -7.03 -11.54
C ILE A 265 2.98 -5.74 -11.99
N PHE A 266 2.52 -5.71 -13.24
CA PHE A 266 1.86 -4.57 -13.85
C PHE A 266 0.36 -4.82 -13.94
N GLU A 267 -0.42 -3.86 -13.50
CA GLU A 267 -1.89 -3.97 -13.43
C GLU A 267 -2.54 -2.58 -13.49
N ALA A 268 -3.78 -2.51 -13.90
CA ALA A 268 -4.58 -1.30 -13.70
C ALA A 268 -4.99 -1.17 -12.21
N VAL A 269 -5.19 0.06 -11.74
CA VAL A 269 -5.59 0.32 -10.35
C VAL A 269 -7.03 -0.11 -10.08
N HIS A 270 -7.92 -0.03 -11.10
CA HIS A 270 -9.33 -0.38 -10.94
C HIS A 270 -9.57 -1.86 -10.58
N GLY A 271 -10.68 -2.14 -9.90
CA GLY A 271 -11.11 -3.49 -9.56
C GLY A 271 -11.78 -4.26 -10.71
N SER A 272 -12.30 -5.44 -10.40
CA SER A 272 -12.92 -6.38 -11.34
C SER A 272 -14.25 -5.92 -11.95
N ALA A 273 -14.95 -4.97 -11.33
CA ALA A 273 -16.22 -4.39 -11.78
C ALA A 273 -17.19 -5.42 -12.44
N PRO A 274 -17.59 -6.50 -11.74
CA PRO A 274 -18.25 -7.68 -12.34
C PRO A 274 -19.57 -7.34 -13.05
N LYS A 275 -20.24 -6.26 -12.66
CA LYS A 275 -21.48 -5.78 -13.30
C LYS A 275 -21.30 -5.34 -14.78
N TYR A 276 -20.07 -5.11 -15.20
CA TYR A 276 -19.73 -4.70 -16.57
C TYR A 276 -19.02 -5.79 -17.38
N ALA A 277 -18.72 -6.93 -16.79
CA ALA A 277 -18.06 -8.05 -17.46
C ALA A 277 -18.79 -8.48 -18.73
N GLY A 278 -18.07 -8.65 -19.84
CA GLY A 278 -18.61 -9.08 -21.13
C GLY A 278 -19.45 -8.06 -21.87
N LYS A 279 -19.50 -6.78 -21.43
CA LYS A 279 -20.33 -5.75 -22.06
C LYS A 279 -19.62 -4.86 -23.06
N ASP A 280 -18.32 -5.00 -23.23
CA ASP A 280 -17.48 -4.23 -24.16
C ASP A 280 -17.63 -2.69 -24.00
N VAL A 281 -17.68 -2.20 -22.75
CA VAL A 281 -17.93 -0.77 -22.43
C VAL A 281 -16.85 -0.13 -21.56
N ILE A 282 -15.82 -0.88 -21.19
CA ILE A 282 -14.79 -0.44 -20.23
C ILE A 282 -13.66 0.29 -20.95
N ASN A 283 -13.13 1.32 -20.30
CA ASN A 283 -11.93 2.03 -20.75
C ASN A 283 -10.68 1.15 -20.53
N PRO A 284 -9.97 0.72 -21.57
CA PRO A 284 -8.77 -0.12 -21.43
C PRO A 284 -7.49 0.69 -21.20
N THR A 285 -7.55 2.02 -21.15
CA THR A 285 -6.38 2.91 -21.11
C THR A 285 -5.45 2.57 -19.94
N ALA A 286 -5.98 2.39 -18.74
CA ALA A 286 -5.15 2.05 -17.57
C ALA A 286 -4.33 0.77 -17.78
N MET A 287 -4.92 -0.26 -18.38
CA MET A 287 -4.21 -1.52 -18.65
C MET A 287 -3.21 -1.38 -19.80
N ILE A 288 -3.52 -0.62 -20.84
CA ILE A 288 -2.59 -0.32 -21.94
C ILE A 288 -1.37 0.43 -21.40
N LEU A 289 -1.59 1.44 -20.55
CA LEU A 289 -0.50 2.21 -19.93
C LEU A 289 0.31 1.36 -18.93
N SER A 290 -0.34 0.44 -18.20
CA SER A 290 0.37 -0.51 -17.33
C SER A 290 1.26 -1.46 -18.16
N ALA A 291 0.80 -1.89 -19.33
CA ALA A 291 1.61 -2.66 -20.27
C ALA A 291 2.78 -1.83 -20.85
N ALA A 292 2.60 -0.53 -21.09
CA ALA A 292 3.69 0.36 -21.49
C ALA A 292 4.75 0.47 -20.36
N MET A 293 4.31 0.60 -19.10
CA MET A 293 5.23 0.56 -17.95
C MET A 293 6.01 -0.76 -17.87
N MET A 294 5.35 -1.90 -18.14
CA MET A 294 5.97 -3.21 -18.22
C MET A 294 7.04 -3.26 -19.30
N LEU A 295 6.77 -2.75 -20.49
CA LEU A 295 7.76 -2.73 -21.57
C LEU A 295 8.99 -1.87 -21.22
N ARG A 296 8.80 -0.71 -20.58
CA ARG A 296 9.93 0.09 -20.07
C ARG A 296 10.75 -0.68 -19.03
N HIS A 297 10.11 -1.42 -18.14
CA HIS A 297 10.80 -2.28 -17.18
C HIS A 297 11.60 -3.39 -17.88
N LEU A 298 11.15 -3.89 -19.00
CA LEU A 298 11.88 -4.86 -19.83
C LEU A 298 13.01 -4.24 -20.66
N GLY A 299 13.16 -2.91 -20.62
CA GLY A 299 14.22 -2.17 -21.32
C GLY A 299 13.82 -1.69 -22.73
N GLU A 300 12.54 -1.78 -23.08
CA GLU A 300 12.02 -1.23 -24.34
C GLU A 300 11.77 0.28 -24.18
N SER A 301 12.03 1.05 -25.25
CA SER A 301 11.79 2.51 -25.31
C SER A 301 10.75 2.90 -26.34
N ASP A 302 10.85 2.36 -27.54
CA ASP A 302 10.09 2.81 -28.70
C ASP A 302 8.63 2.33 -28.65
N ALA A 303 8.41 1.05 -28.34
CA ALA A 303 7.06 0.51 -28.27
C ALA A 303 6.21 1.15 -27.16
N PRO A 304 6.67 1.30 -25.91
CA PRO A 304 5.88 1.97 -24.87
C PRO A 304 5.62 3.46 -25.19
N GLU A 305 6.56 4.20 -25.79
CA GLU A 305 6.33 5.58 -26.22
C GLU A 305 5.25 5.64 -27.32
N ALA A 306 5.34 4.78 -28.32
CA ALA A 306 4.35 4.69 -29.39
C ALA A 306 2.95 4.36 -28.85
N MET A 307 2.85 3.45 -27.87
CA MET A 307 1.60 3.10 -27.21
C MET A 307 0.98 4.28 -26.46
N GLU A 308 1.77 5.01 -25.68
CA GLU A 308 1.31 6.19 -24.94
C GLU A 308 0.85 7.29 -25.89
N TYR A 309 1.62 7.57 -26.94
CA TYR A 309 1.23 8.56 -27.95
C TYR A 309 -0.07 8.16 -28.65
N ALA A 310 -0.22 6.88 -29.03
CA ALA A 310 -1.42 6.41 -29.67
C ALA A 310 -2.67 6.57 -28.78
N VAL A 311 -2.57 6.29 -27.48
CA VAL A 311 -3.64 6.54 -26.51
C VAL A 311 -3.99 8.03 -26.47
N VAL A 312 -3.01 8.90 -26.33
CA VAL A 312 -3.25 10.36 -26.24
C VAL A 312 -3.86 10.90 -27.53
N VAL A 313 -3.34 10.52 -28.71
CA VAL A 313 -3.89 10.91 -30.00
C VAL A 313 -5.35 10.44 -30.15
N THR A 314 -5.66 9.22 -29.70
CA THR A 314 -7.04 8.70 -29.75
C THR A 314 -7.99 9.56 -28.93
N LEU A 315 -7.56 10.03 -27.77
CA LEU A 315 -8.33 10.93 -26.91
C LEU A 315 -8.42 12.35 -27.51
N GLU A 316 -7.32 12.89 -28.06
CA GLU A 316 -7.32 14.18 -28.78
C GLU A 316 -8.25 14.16 -29.98
N ASP A 317 -8.31 13.04 -30.72
CA ASP A 317 -9.26 12.82 -31.83
C ASP A 317 -10.74 12.71 -31.35
N GLY A 318 -10.98 12.74 -30.02
CA GLY A 318 -12.29 12.67 -29.38
C GLY A 318 -12.92 11.28 -29.42
N VAL A 319 -12.13 10.24 -29.56
CA VAL A 319 -12.58 8.83 -29.42
C VAL A 319 -12.41 8.45 -27.95
N HIS A 320 -13.51 8.16 -27.25
CA HIS A 320 -13.50 7.88 -25.83
C HIS A 320 -14.58 6.86 -25.45
N THR A 321 -14.39 6.18 -24.34
CA THR A 321 -15.36 5.29 -23.70
C THR A 321 -16.33 6.08 -22.81
N ARG A 322 -17.34 5.42 -22.29
CA ARG A 322 -18.47 6.05 -21.58
C ARG A 322 -18.08 6.78 -20.28
N ASP A 323 -16.97 6.46 -19.67
CA ASP A 323 -16.46 7.08 -18.44
C ASP A 323 -15.85 8.47 -18.64
N VAL A 324 -15.56 8.83 -19.91
CA VAL A 324 -15.06 10.17 -20.26
C VAL A 324 -16.22 11.06 -20.71
N PRO A 325 -16.44 12.21 -20.05
CA PRO A 325 -17.42 13.20 -20.51
C PRO A 325 -17.00 13.77 -21.86
N GLY A 326 -17.95 13.93 -22.78
CA GLY A 326 -17.69 14.52 -24.09
C GLY A 326 -18.97 14.67 -24.93
N ASP A 327 -18.87 15.47 -26.00
CA ASP A 327 -19.99 15.73 -26.93
C ASP A 327 -20.18 14.61 -27.94
N ARG A 328 -19.20 13.75 -28.14
CA ARG A 328 -19.27 12.60 -29.05
C ARG A 328 -19.86 11.39 -28.35
N ALA A 329 -20.53 10.55 -29.08
CA ALA A 329 -21.04 9.28 -28.58
C ALA A 329 -19.86 8.39 -28.14
N PRO A 330 -19.93 7.77 -26.93
CA PRO A 330 -18.87 6.88 -26.45
C PRO A 330 -18.80 5.62 -27.34
N VAL A 331 -17.58 5.11 -27.48
CA VAL A 331 -17.31 3.87 -28.22
C VAL A 331 -17.14 2.68 -27.28
N SER A 332 -17.14 1.48 -27.83
CA SER A 332 -16.86 0.25 -27.05
C SER A 332 -15.38 0.10 -26.73
N THR A 333 -15.05 -0.78 -25.78
CA THR A 333 -13.67 -1.17 -25.44
C THR A 333 -12.90 -1.62 -26.68
N THR A 334 -13.55 -2.47 -27.51
CA THR A 334 -12.97 -2.98 -28.77
C THR A 334 -12.70 -1.86 -29.75
N THR A 335 -13.69 -0.99 -30.01
CA THR A 335 -13.55 0.14 -30.95
C THR A 335 -12.49 1.13 -30.49
N PHE A 336 -12.41 1.42 -29.18
CA PHE A 336 -11.35 2.27 -28.61
C PHE A 336 -9.97 1.64 -28.84
N THR A 337 -9.84 0.34 -28.59
CA THR A 337 -8.58 -0.41 -28.80
C THR A 337 -8.16 -0.37 -30.28
N ASP A 338 -9.09 -0.54 -31.20
CA ASP A 338 -8.83 -0.46 -32.64
C ASP A 338 -8.35 0.93 -33.05
N ALA A 339 -8.95 1.97 -32.49
CA ALA A 339 -8.52 3.36 -32.72
C ALA A 339 -7.09 3.60 -32.19
N VAL A 340 -6.75 3.09 -31.00
CA VAL A 340 -5.38 3.16 -30.46
C VAL A 340 -4.39 2.47 -31.37
N ILE A 341 -4.71 1.25 -31.86
CA ILE A 341 -3.86 0.51 -32.79
C ILE A 341 -3.66 1.29 -34.11
N THR A 342 -4.73 1.89 -34.63
CA THR A 342 -4.68 2.71 -35.85
C THR A 342 -3.80 3.95 -35.70
N ASN A 343 -3.74 4.49 -34.48
CA ASN A 343 -2.96 5.70 -34.13
C ASN A 343 -1.49 5.41 -33.76
N LEU A 344 -1.05 4.14 -33.75
CA LEU A 344 0.38 3.82 -33.53
C LEU A 344 1.25 4.50 -34.59
N GLY A 345 2.33 5.14 -34.12
CA GLY A 345 3.25 5.93 -34.95
C GLY A 345 2.86 7.40 -35.12
N ARG A 346 1.64 7.82 -34.75
CA ARG A 346 1.25 9.23 -34.67
C ARG A 346 1.78 9.87 -33.38
N ARG A 347 2.01 11.19 -33.42
CA ARG A 347 2.41 11.98 -32.23
C ARG A 347 1.30 12.93 -31.82
N PRO A 348 1.02 13.08 -30.52
CA PRO A 348 0.04 14.05 -30.01
C PRO A 348 0.52 15.49 -30.22
N ALA A 349 -0.42 16.43 -30.31
CA ALA A 349 -0.11 17.83 -30.56
C ALA A 349 0.43 18.57 -29.33
N SER A 350 -0.06 18.22 -28.14
CA SER A 350 0.17 18.98 -26.89
C SER A 350 0.75 18.15 -25.77
N TRP A 351 1.13 16.90 -26.01
CA TRP A 351 1.64 16.01 -25.00
C TRP A 351 2.92 15.29 -25.49
N SER A 352 3.87 15.09 -24.58
CA SER A 352 5.10 14.34 -24.87
C SER A 352 5.29 13.23 -23.85
N ALA A 353 5.76 12.07 -24.27
CA ALA A 353 6.19 11.04 -23.33
C ALA A 353 7.28 11.60 -22.42
N ARG A 354 7.32 11.13 -21.18
CA ARG A 354 8.39 11.51 -20.26
C ARG A 354 9.68 10.79 -20.67
N ASP A 355 10.73 11.56 -20.83
CA ASP A 355 12.07 10.99 -20.96
C ASP A 355 12.48 10.44 -19.58
N SER A 356 12.44 9.13 -19.44
CA SER A 356 12.79 8.46 -18.21
C SER A 356 14.02 7.57 -18.39
N LYS A 357 14.97 7.72 -17.46
CA LYS A 357 16.10 6.80 -17.36
C LYS A 357 15.61 5.45 -16.76
N PRO A 358 16.34 4.36 -16.98
CA PRO A 358 16.05 3.09 -16.30
C PRO A 358 16.00 3.27 -14.78
N LEU A 359 14.92 2.83 -14.15
CA LEU A 359 14.74 2.90 -12.71
C LEU A 359 15.75 1.98 -12.01
N LYS A 360 16.57 2.55 -11.16
CA LYS A 360 17.51 1.80 -10.31
C LYS A 360 16.80 1.34 -9.05
N LEU A 361 16.58 0.04 -8.92
CA LEU A 361 15.98 -0.51 -7.72
C LEU A 361 16.97 -0.47 -6.53
N PRO A 362 16.54 -0.03 -5.35
CA PRO A 362 17.37 -0.02 -4.15
C PRO A 362 17.91 -1.40 -3.79
N GLN A 363 19.22 -1.49 -3.55
CA GLN A 363 19.87 -2.72 -3.14
C GLN A 363 19.84 -2.84 -1.61
N ILE A 364 18.80 -3.45 -1.08
CA ILE A 364 18.62 -3.68 0.35
C ILE A 364 18.68 -5.19 0.61
N SER A 365 19.48 -5.59 1.59
CA SER A 365 19.68 -7.00 1.94
C SER A 365 18.35 -7.73 2.19
N SER A 366 18.20 -8.93 1.64
CA SER A 366 17.07 -9.81 1.93
C SER A 366 17.17 -10.49 3.31
N ALA A 367 18.35 -10.46 3.95
CA ALA A 367 18.54 -11.01 5.29
C ALA A 367 17.62 -10.33 6.31
N PRO A 368 17.24 -11.02 7.41
CA PRO A 368 16.50 -10.40 8.49
C PRO A 368 17.18 -9.11 9.00
N ASP A 369 16.41 -8.04 9.11
CA ASP A 369 16.91 -6.76 9.66
C ASP A 369 16.92 -6.83 11.17
N PHE A 370 18.07 -7.16 11.75
CA PHE A 370 18.23 -7.22 13.19
C PHE A 370 18.87 -5.93 13.71
N VAL A 371 18.03 -4.95 14.02
CA VAL A 371 18.47 -3.69 14.64
C VAL A 371 18.80 -3.94 16.12
N LYS A 372 20.06 -3.75 16.50
CA LYS A 372 20.51 -3.86 17.89
C LYS A 372 20.39 -2.51 18.57
N ALA A 373 19.67 -2.46 19.69
CA ALA A 373 19.80 -1.36 20.64
C ALA A 373 21.05 -1.59 21.51
N SER A 374 21.74 -0.53 21.89
CA SER A 374 22.88 -0.57 22.82
C SER A 374 22.43 -0.97 24.22
N SER A 375 21.23 -0.57 24.60
CA SER A 375 20.56 -1.00 25.82
C SER A 375 19.10 -1.33 25.56
N ARG A 376 18.60 -2.36 26.24
CA ARG A 376 17.18 -2.75 26.21
C ARG A 376 16.72 -3.08 27.62
N ARG A 377 15.61 -2.50 28.04
CA ARG A 377 15.01 -2.73 29.34
C ARG A 377 13.49 -2.88 29.22
N VAL A 378 12.91 -3.86 29.91
CA VAL A 378 11.46 -4.00 30.05
C VAL A 378 11.04 -3.29 31.33
N VAL A 379 10.28 -2.21 31.22
CA VAL A 379 9.89 -1.35 32.36
C VAL A 379 8.47 -1.62 32.83
N GLY A 380 7.73 -2.51 32.18
CA GLY A 380 6.37 -2.85 32.53
C GLY A 380 5.67 -3.71 31.47
N VAL A 381 4.37 -3.81 31.63
CA VAL A 381 3.48 -4.54 30.73
C VAL A 381 2.11 -3.87 30.68
N ASP A 382 1.56 -3.76 29.50
CA ASP A 382 0.13 -3.50 29.28
C ASP A 382 -0.58 -4.85 29.22
N VAL A 383 -1.59 -5.05 30.08
CA VAL A 383 -2.48 -6.21 30.07
C VAL A 383 -3.86 -5.74 29.65
N PHE A 384 -4.40 -6.34 28.60
CA PHE A 384 -5.73 -6.02 28.10
C PHE A 384 -6.75 -6.97 28.69
N VAL A 385 -7.80 -6.40 29.30
CA VAL A 385 -8.79 -7.12 30.11
C VAL A 385 -10.19 -6.88 29.57
N GLU A 386 -10.97 -7.97 29.39
CA GLU A 386 -12.40 -7.90 29.14
C GLU A 386 -13.14 -7.75 30.49
N SER A 387 -13.94 -6.70 30.64
CA SER A 387 -14.69 -6.48 31.88
C SER A 387 -15.88 -5.54 31.70
N ALA A 388 -17.02 -5.89 32.29
CA ALA A 388 -18.19 -5.03 32.42
C ALA A 388 -18.13 -4.13 33.68
N ARG A 389 -17.03 -4.14 34.44
CA ARG A 389 -16.87 -3.34 35.66
C ARG A 389 -16.64 -1.86 35.32
N THR A 390 -16.96 -0.99 36.27
CA THR A 390 -16.52 0.40 36.19
C THR A 390 -15.00 0.53 36.30
N ALA A 391 -14.41 1.58 35.76
CA ALA A 391 -12.97 1.86 35.82
C ALA A 391 -12.43 1.82 37.26
N ALA A 392 -13.17 2.43 38.21
CA ALA A 392 -12.79 2.44 39.62
C ALA A 392 -12.84 1.05 40.26
N SER A 393 -13.84 0.24 39.95
CA SER A 393 -13.95 -1.13 40.50
C SER A 393 -12.86 -2.04 39.93
N LEU A 394 -12.58 -1.94 38.62
CA LEU A 394 -11.52 -2.70 37.96
C LEU A 394 -10.15 -2.28 38.48
N GLY A 395 -9.85 -0.98 38.53
CA GLY A 395 -8.59 -0.44 39.01
C GLY A 395 -8.26 -0.86 40.44
N LYS A 396 -9.24 -0.73 41.37
CA LYS A 396 -9.06 -1.18 42.76
C LYS A 396 -8.81 -2.70 42.88
N SER A 397 -9.46 -3.50 42.03
CA SER A 397 -9.22 -4.94 41.98
C SER A 397 -7.80 -5.27 41.53
N LEU A 398 -7.32 -4.63 40.47
CA LEU A 398 -5.97 -4.82 39.91
C LEU A 398 -4.87 -4.31 40.84
N GLU A 399 -5.08 -3.21 41.55
CA GLU A 399 -4.12 -2.70 42.58
C GLU A 399 -3.91 -3.71 43.68
N ARG A 400 -4.97 -4.38 44.16
CA ARG A 400 -4.86 -5.43 45.17
C ARG A 400 -4.02 -6.62 44.72
N LEU A 401 -4.11 -6.99 43.42
CA LEU A 401 -3.31 -8.08 42.85
C LEU A 401 -1.81 -7.77 42.80
N THR A 402 -1.44 -6.48 42.77
CA THR A 402 -0.04 -6.03 42.71
C THR A 402 0.52 -5.56 44.06
N ALA A 403 -0.23 -5.60 45.18
CA ALA A 403 0.12 -5.00 46.44
C ALA A 403 1.52 -5.43 46.99
N HIS A 404 1.90 -6.68 46.80
CA HIS A 404 3.18 -7.26 47.30
C HIS A 404 4.05 -7.77 46.13
N THR A 405 4.02 -7.09 44.99
CA THR A 405 4.82 -7.43 43.83
C THR A 405 5.77 -6.30 43.47
N PRO A 406 6.81 -6.56 42.67
CA PRO A 406 7.68 -5.51 42.11
C PRO A 406 6.97 -4.56 41.14
N LEU A 407 5.72 -4.82 40.80
CA LEU A 407 4.91 -4.06 39.86
C LEU A 407 3.84 -3.21 40.58
N GLN A 408 3.44 -2.15 39.95
CA GLN A 408 2.29 -1.35 40.35
C GLN A 408 1.39 -1.01 39.15
N LEU A 409 0.08 -0.91 39.40
CA LEU A 409 -0.85 -0.39 38.39
C LEU A 409 -0.58 1.11 38.22
N ALA A 410 -0.14 1.52 37.03
CA ALA A 410 0.08 2.93 36.69
C ALA A 410 -1.22 3.60 36.25
N MET A 411 -2.00 2.91 35.41
CA MET A 411 -3.28 3.42 34.91
C MET A 411 -4.17 2.31 34.37
N VAL A 412 -5.46 2.61 34.23
CA VAL A 412 -6.38 1.90 33.33
C VAL A 412 -6.85 2.88 32.28
N SER A 413 -6.82 2.49 31.02
CA SER A 413 -7.38 3.28 29.93
C SER A 413 -8.46 2.51 29.20
N ASN A 414 -9.41 3.26 28.62
CA ASN A 414 -10.45 2.75 27.76
C ASN A 414 -10.49 3.61 26.50
N ARG A 415 -10.55 2.97 25.33
CA ARG A 415 -10.52 3.68 24.03
C ARG A 415 -9.35 4.68 23.92
N GLY A 416 -8.17 4.33 24.48
CA GLY A 416 -6.97 5.16 24.45
C GLY A 416 -6.92 6.29 25.49
N THR A 417 -7.98 6.53 26.26
CA THR A 417 -8.04 7.57 27.28
C THR A 417 -7.86 6.97 28.68
N LYS A 418 -6.99 7.58 29.51
CA LYS A 418 -6.84 7.23 30.92
C LYS A 418 -8.14 7.51 31.68
N VAL A 419 -8.66 6.52 32.39
CA VAL A 419 -9.90 6.60 33.16
C VAL A 419 -9.75 6.22 34.65
N TYR A 420 -8.58 5.69 35.01
CA TYR A 420 -8.17 5.37 36.36
C TYR A 420 -6.61 5.51 36.47
N ARG A 421 -6.03 6.12 37.43
CA ARG A 421 -6.47 6.93 38.56
C ARG A 421 -6.89 8.32 38.07
N ALA A 422 -7.76 8.98 38.80
CA ALA A 422 -8.43 10.27 38.55
C ALA A 422 -7.95 11.05 37.30
N SER A 423 -8.74 11.05 36.23
CA SER A 423 -8.40 11.78 35.00
C SER A 423 -9.40 12.91 34.66
N GLY A 424 -10.54 12.95 35.37
CA GLY A 424 -11.65 13.84 34.99
C GLY A 424 -12.27 13.52 33.63
N ALA A 425 -11.84 12.45 32.96
CA ALA A 425 -12.32 12.11 31.64
C ALA A 425 -13.78 11.64 31.67
N MET A 426 -14.60 12.27 30.85
CA MET A 426 -15.97 11.85 30.56
C MET A 426 -15.92 10.96 29.31
N THR A 427 -15.72 9.67 29.52
CA THR A 427 -15.66 8.69 28.41
C THR A 427 -16.85 7.75 28.47
N ASP A 428 -17.26 7.26 27.31
CA ASP A 428 -18.20 6.17 27.16
C ASP A 428 -17.41 4.85 27.03
N PRO A 429 -17.26 4.07 28.13
CA PRO A 429 -16.37 2.92 28.14
C PRO A 429 -16.99 1.70 27.44
N ILE A 430 -16.11 0.92 26.81
CA ILE A 430 -16.40 -0.39 26.28
C ILE A 430 -15.83 -1.48 27.21
N ASP A 431 -16.13 -2.75 26.94
CA ASP A 431 -15.69 -3.90 27.74
C ASP A 431 -14.21 -4.28 27.60
N HIS A 432 -13.46 -3.54 26.82
CA HIS A 432 -12.02 -3.75 26.56
C HIS A 432 -11.17 -2.66 27.24
N TRP A 433 -10.31 -3.07 28.20
CA TRP A 433 -9.54 -2.18 29.05
C TRP A 433 -8.05 -2.43 28.91
N ARG A 434 -7.25 -1.39 28.66
CA ARG A 434 -5.79 -1.45 28.74
C ARG A 434 -5.33 -1.10 30.15
N CYS A 435 -4.74 -2.06 30.84
CA CYS A 435 -4.27 -1.94 32.21
C CYS A 435 -2.74 -1.94 32.22
N ARG A 436 -2.12 -0.80 32.52
CA ARG A 436 -0.67 -0.61 32.50
C ARG A 436 -0.08 -0.89 33.86
N PHE A 437 0.85 -1.84 33.90
CA PHE A 437 1.64 -2.15 35.08
C PHE A 437 3.10 -1.78 34.81
N VAL A 438 3.72 -1.07 35.76
CA VAL A 438 5.11 -0.64 35.66
C VAL A 438 5.91 -1.13 36.87
N VAL A 439 7.21 -1.28 36.73
CA VAL A 439 8.10 -1.60 37.82
C VAL A 439 8.07 -0.49 38.89
N ARG A 440 8.04 -0.88 40.19
CA ARG A 440 8.05 0.10 41.30
C ARG A 440 9.39 0.81 41.43
N ASN A 441 10.49 0.09 41.17
CA ASN A 441 11.82 0.69 41.07
C ASN A 441 12.06 1.07 39.57
N PRO A 442 12.15 2.36 39.25
CA PRO A 442 12.34 2.81 37.85
C PRO A 442 13.61 2.31 37.18
N SER A 443 14.63 1.89 37.99
CA SER A 443 15.88 1.35 37.46
C SER A 443 15.85 -0.17 37.25
N ALA A 444 14.78 -0.86 37.65
CA ALA A 444 14.68 -2.30 37.52
C ALA A 444 14.34 -2.69 36.08
N ASN A 445 14.84 -3.86 35.67
CA ASN A 445 14.38 -4.57 34.47
C ASN A 445 13.34 -5.61 34.88
N LEU A 446 12.19 -5.64 34.25
CA LEU A 446 11.15 -6.60 34.52
C LEU A 446 11.51 -7.97 33.94
N GLU A 447 11.68 -8.95 34.81
CA GLU A 447 11.90 -10.34 34.41
C GLU A 447 10.60 -11.00 33.95
N ASP A 448 10.68 -11.87 32.94
CA ASP A 448 9.51 -12.57 32.37
C ASP A 448 8.78 -13.39 33.43
N ARG A 449 9.46 -14.01 34.39
CA ARG A 449 8.79 -14.76 35.46
C ARG A 449 7.87 -13.88 36.31
N VAL A 450 8.27 -12.61 36.57
CA VAL A 450 7.47 -11.65 37.35
C VAL A 450 6.24 -11.22 36.53
N LEU A 451 6.43 -11.00 35.23
CA LEU A 451 5.35 -10.68 34.31
C LEU A 451 4.34 -11.82 34.24
N LEU A 452 4.80 -13.05 34.00
CA LEU A 452 3.92 -14.23 33.91
C LEU A 452 3.16 -14.48 35.21
N ALA A 453 3.80 -14.31 36.37
CA ALA A 453 3.14 -14.42 37.69
C ALA A 453 2.05 -13.34 37.88
N LEU A 454 2.23 -12.12 37.31
CA LEU A 454 1.18 -11.10 37.31
C LEU A 454 -0.02 -11.53 36.43
N VAL A 455 0.28 -12.00 35.22
CA VAL A 455 -0.77 -12.43 34.27
C VAL A 455 -1.58 -13.59 34.86
N ASP A 456 -0.94 -14.55 35.50
CA ASP A 456 -1.60 -15.68 36.17
C ASP A 456 -2.56 -15.17 37.27
N ARG A 457 -2.08 -14.30 38.19
CA ARG A 457 -2.95 -13.67 39.20
C ARG A 457 -4.12 -12.88 38.65
N ILE A 458 -3.90 -12.20 37.52
CA ILE A 458 -4.98 -11.48 36.83
C ILE A 458 -5.98 -12.51 36.31
N GLY A 459 -5.52 -13.62 35.71
CA GLY A 459 -6.32 -14.69 35.16
C GLY A 459 -7.26 -15.37 36.16
N GLU A 460 -6.87 -15.42 37.45
CA GLU A 460 -7.73 -15.93 38.53
C GLU A 460 -9.03 -15.13 38.74
N ARG A 461 -9.06 -13.85 38.35
CA ARG A 461 -10.17 -12.93 38.70
C ARG A 461 -10.73 -12.13 37.54
N HIS A 462 -9.96 -12.02 36.45
CA HIS A 462 -10.30 -11.21 35.28
C HIS A 462 -9.94 -11.99 34.02
N ARG A 463 -10.73 -11.83 32.97
CA ARG A 463 -10.42 -12.37 31.65
C ARG A 463 -9.44 -11.42 30.96
N TRP A 464 -8.18 -11.82 30.80
CA TRP A 464 -7.21 -11.08 30.00
C TRP A 464 -7.19 -11.60 28.54
N MET A 465 -6.91 -10.69 27.60
CA MET A 465 -7.02 -10.97 26.16
C MET A 465 -5.61 -11.09 25.53
N HIS A 466 -4.78 -10.09 25.71
CA HIS A 466 -3.38 -10.10 25.29
C HIS A 466 -2.52 -9.21 26.20
N ILE A 467 -1.23 -9.26 25.97
CA ILE A 467 -0.25 -8.48 26.74
C ILE A 467 0.78 -7.85 25.79
N GLU A 468 1.29 -6.65 26.16
CA GLU A 468 2.36 -5.96 25.46
C GLU A 468 3.45 -5.54 26.43
N LYS A 469 4.69 -6.00 26.21
CA LYS A 469 5.85 -5.56 27.02
C LYS A 469 6.15 -4.09 26.76
N LEU A 470 6.34 -3.33 27.81
CA LEU A 470 6.77 -1.94 27.74
C LEU A 470 8.29 -1.89 27.69
N ASN A 471 8.84 -1.79 26.48
CA ASN A 471 10.27 -1.73 26.26
C ASN A 471 10.79 -0.29 26.27
N GLU A 472 11.99 -0.11 26.79
CA GLU A 472 12.86 1.04 26.53
C GLU A 472 14.05 0.56 25.72
N PHE A 473 14.43 1.32 24.70
CA PHE A 473 15.59 1.08 23.85
C PHE A 473 16.47 2.32 23.91
N ASP A 474 17.73 2.18 24.33
CA ASP A 474 18.70 3.28 24.45
C ASP A 474 18.19 4.47 25.27
N GLY A 475 17.40 4.18 26.29
CA GLY A 475 16.76 5.18 27.16
C GLY A 475 15.44 5.76 26.62
N GLU A 476 15.09 5.47 25.37
CA GLU A 476 13.85 5.94 24.75
C GLU A 476 12.71 4.93 24.91
N ARG A 477 11.49 5.44 25.13
CA ARG A 477 10.31 4.61 25.28
C ARG A 477 9.87 4.01 23.94
N GLY A 478 9.75 2.69 23.88
CA GLY A 478 9.19 1.95 22.76
C GLY A 478 7.65 1.83 22.77
N PHE A 479 6.95 2.65 23.57
CA PHE A 479 5.48 2.61 23.70
C PHE A 479 4.90 4.00 23.92
N THR A 480 3.62 4.18 23.55
CA THR A 480 2.91 5.45 23.71
C THR A 480 2.23 5.57 25.07
N ARG A 481 2.08 6.78 25.56
CA ARG A 481 1.22 7.11 26.70
C ARG A 481 -0.25 7.07 26.29
N ALA A 482 -1.13 6.82 27.25
CA ALA A 482 -2.54 7.09 27.06
C ALA A 482 -2.83 8.59 27.10
N GLN A 483 -3.90 9.05 26.47
CA GLN A 483 -4.34 10.43 26.61
C GLN A 483 -4.69 10.71 28.08
N GLY A 484 -4.07 11.74 28.66
CA GLY A 484 -4.19 12.06 30.08
C GLY A 484 -3.31 11.24 31.02
N GLU A 485 -2.30 10.51 30.51
CA GLU A 485 -1.21 9.89 31.27
C GLU A 485 -0.01 10.87 31.29
N ASP A 486 0.34 11.37 32.47
CA ASP A 486 1.44 12.33 32.70
C ASP A 486 2.84 11.67 32.63
#